data_36afcca8f08df0d5560fe34682131bba
#
_entry.id   36afcca8f08df0d5560fe34682131bba
#
_cell.length_a   1.000
_cell.length_b   1.000
_cell.length_c   1.000
_cell.angle_alpha   90.00
_cell.angle_beta   90.00
_cell.angle_gamma   90.00
#
_symmetry.space_group_name_H-M   'P 1'
#
loop_
_entity.id
_entity.type
_entity.pdbx_description
1 polymer ?
#
loop_
_entity_poly.entity_id
_entity_poly.type
_entity_poly.pdbx_seq_one_letter_code
_entity_poly.pdbx_strand_id
1 'polypeptide(L)'
;MGLIKAGMGAVGGVLADQWKEFFYCDSMPPDVLMMKGQKRTGGRSSNTGGEDNIISNGSVIAVNNGQCMMIVEQGKVVDLCAEPGEYTYDQSSEPSLFTGGLNKESVIAVFKQMGRRFTFGGDTGKDQRVYFFNTKEIVGNKYGTPSEIPFKVVDADTGLKLSVRIRCFGEYSYKIVDPILFYTNVAGNASDSYERS
;
A
#
# COMPACT_ATOMS: atom_id res chain seq x y z
N MET A 1 39.98 -1.23 -24.60
CA MET A 1 39.25 -0.88 -23.33
C MET A 1 37.88 -1.53 -23.22
N GLY A 2 37.39 -2.25 -24.20
CA GLY A 2 36.05 -2.90 -24.19
C GLY A 2 35.99 -4.21 -23.36
N LEU A 3 37.04 -5.00 -23.36
CA LEU A 3 37.04 -6.34 -22.76
C LEU A 3 37.03 -6.30 -21.20
N ILE A 4 37.71 -5.32 -20.61
CA ILE A 4 37.74 -5.14 -19.15
C ILE A 4 36.39 -4.63 -18.66
N LYS A 5 35.74 -3.71 -19.40
CA LYS A 5 34.37 -3.26 -19.11
C LYS A 5 33.34 -4.36 -19.27
N ALA A 6 33.45 -5.20 -20.30
CA ALA A 6 32.55 -6.34 -20.50
C ALA A 6 32.75 -7.41 -19.40
N GLY A 7 34.00 -7.69 -19.02
CA GLY A 7 34.29 -8.60 -17.91
C GLY A 7 33.80 -8.07 -16.55
N MET A 8 34.01 -6.81 -16.25
CA MET A 8 33.50 -6.16 -15.04
C MET A 8 31.98 -6.06 -15.06
N GLY A 9 31.36 -5.83 -16.21
CA GLY A 9 29.90 -5.82 -16.35
C GLY A 9 29.29 -7.20 -16.12
N ALA A 10 29.92 -8.26 -16.66
CA ALA A 10 29.43 -9.64 -16.46
C ALA A 10 29.62 -10.10 -15.01
N VAL A 11 30.79 -9.83 -14.42
CA VAL A 11 31.05 -10.15 -13.01
C VAL A 11 30.21 -9.27 -12.08
N GLY A 12 30.03 -7.97 -12.41
CA GLY A 12 29.19 -7.06 -11.69
C GLY A 12 27.71 -7.42 -11.76
N GLY A 13 27.22 -7.91 -12.92
CA GLY A 13 25.85 -8.40 -13.09
C GLY A 13 25.57 -9.66 -12.25
N VAL A 14 26.48 -10.63 -12.30
CA VAL A 14 26.35 -11.87 -11.49
C VAL A 14 26.45 -11.56 -9.99
N LEU A 15 27.32 -10.65 -9.58
CA LEU A 15 27.43 -10.22 -8.19
C LEU A 15 26.23 -9.35 -7.79
N ALA A 16 25.76 -8.46 -8.67
CA ALA A 16 24.59 -7.63 -8.41
C ALA A 16 23.31 -8.47 -8.21
N ASP A 17 23.15 -9.54 -9.01
CA ASP A 17 22.01 -10.46 -8.83
C ASP A 17 22.07 -11.23 -7.50
N GLN A 18 23.24 -11.36 -6.88
CA GLN A 18 23.41 -11.94 -5.54
C GLN A 18 23.11 -10.95 -4.41
N TRP A 19 23.09 -9.64 -4.69
CA TRP A 19 22.92 -8.56 -3.71
C TRP A 19 21.56 -7.88 -3.79
N LYS A 20 20.77 -8.17 -4.82
CA LYS A 20 19.45 -7.59 -4.99
C LYS A 20 18.48 -8.11 -3.93
N GLU A 21 17.84 -7.21 -3.28
CA GLU A 21 16.73 -7.49 -2.40
C GLU A 21 15.46 -7.67 -3.25
N PHE A 22 14.59 -8.53 -2.79
CA PHE A 22 13.30 -8.77 -3.42
C PHE A 22 12.21 -8.41 -2.41
N PHE A 23 11.44 -7.37 -2.71
CA PHE A 23 10.31 -6.95 -1.89
C PHE A 23 9.01 -7.47 -2.49
N TYR A 24 8.18 -8.03 -1.66
CA TYR A 24 6.90 -8.60 -2.06
C TYR A 24 5.92 -8.58 -0.90
N CYS A 25 4.66 -8.79 -1.21
CA CYS A 25 3.63 -9.09 -0.25
C CYS A 25 2.90 -10.35 -0.71
N ASP A 26 2.79 -11.32 0.17
CA ASP A 26 1.96 -12.51 -0.06
C ASP A 26 0.49 -12.12 -0.22
N SER A 27 -0.38 -13.11 -0.35
CA SER A 27 -1.81 -12.85 -0.45
C SER A 27 -2.31 -12.10 0.79
N MET A 28 -2.91 -10.93 0.58
CA MET A 28 -3.55 -10.18 1.65
C MET A 28 -4.96 -10.77 1.91
N PRO A 29 -5.26 -11.21 3.13
CA PRO A 29 -6.62 -11.55 3.54
C PRO A 29 -7.56 -10.36 3.41
N PRO A 30 -8.89 -10.58 3.32
CA PRO A 30 -9.85 -9.47 3.14
C PRO A 30 -9.91 -8.47 4.30
N ASP A 31 -9.42 -8.85 5.46
CA ASP A 31 -9.34 -8.02 6.67
C ASP A 31 -8.08 -7.16 6.73
N VAL A 32 -7.04 -7.48 5.97
CA VAL A 32 -5.81 -6.69 5.87
C VAL A 32 -5.93 -5.66 4.76
N LEU A 33 -5.86 -4.39 5.13
CA LEU A 33 -5.99 -3.25 4.21
C LEU A 33 -4.64 -2.72 3.75
N MET A 34 -3.64 -2.77 4.61
CA MET A 34 -2.25 -2.39 4.32
C MET A 34 -1.29 -3.36 5.02
N MET A 35 -0.18 -3.65 4.37
CA MET A 35 0.90 -4.46 4.95
C MET A 35 2.25 -3.92 4.49
N LYS A 36 3.24 -3.92 5.39
CA LYS A 36 4.63 -3.64 5.04
C LYS A 36 5.17 -4.76 4.16
N GLY A 37 5.90 -4.42 3.12
CA GLY A 37 6.53 -5.38 2.22
C GLY A 37 7.53 -6.27 2.94
N GLN A 38 7.46 -7.55 2.63
CA GLN A 38 8.43 -8.53 3.10
C GLN A 38 9.67 -8.45 2.23
N LYS A 39 10.83 -8.52 2.89
CA LYS A 39 12.13 -8.51 2.22
C LYS A 39 12.67 -9.94 2.13
N ARG A 40 12.85 -10.42 0.92
CA ARG A 40 13.53 -11.70 0.66
C ARG A 40 14.98 -11.42 0.29
N THR A 41 15.88 -11.84 1.13
CA THR A 41 17.31 -11.92 0.81
C THR A 41 17.64 -13.32 0.33
N GLY A 42 18.22 -13.46 -0.85
CA GLY A 42 18.67 -14.77 -1.34
C GLY A 42 19.66 -15.38 -0.35
N GLY A 43 19.62 -16.71 -0.14
CA GLY A 43 20.51 -17.42 0.79
C GLY A 43 22.01 -17.31 0.51
N ARG A 44 22.39 -16.56 -0.53
CA ARG A 44 23.76 -16.19 -0.90
C ARG A 44 24.05 -14.70 -0.70
N SER A 45 23.08 -13.94 -0.22
CA SER A 45 23.27 -12.52 0.08
C SER A 45 24.08 -12.41 1.37
N SER A 46 25.24 -11.75 1.31
CA SER A 46 26.04 -11.41 2.50
C SER A 46 25.41 -10.27 3.30
N ASN A 47 24.31 -9.68 2.81
CA ASN A 47 23.60 -8.57 3.46
C ASN A 47 22.49 -9.07 4.40
N THR A 48 22.80 -10.06 5.23
CA THR A 48 21.87 -10.55 6.28
C THR A 48 21.72 -9.60 7.46
N GLY A 49 22.51 -8.53 7.52
CA GLY A 49 22.49 -7.49 8.54
C GLY A 49 22.04 -6.12 8.05
N GLY A 50 21.50 -6.03 6.80
CA GLY A 50 20.96 -4.77 6.27
C GLY A 50 19.71 -4.34 7.05
N GLU A 51 19.63 -3.05 7.37
CA GLU A 51 18.46 -2.47 8.01
C GLU A 51 17.22 -2.72 7.15
N ASP A 52 16.13 -3.14 7.77
CA ASP A 52 14.87 -3.48 7.07
C ASP A 52 14.22 -2.28 6.35
N ASN A 53 14.70 -1.09 6.64
CA ASN A 53 14.19 0.18 6.15
C ASN A 53 15.10 0.84 5.11
N ILE A 54 15.87 0.05 4.37
CA ILE A 54 16.69 0.55 3.24
C ILE A 54 16.37 -0.29 2.01
N ILE A 55 16.09 0.38 0.90
CA ILE A 55 15.89 -0.25 -0.40
C ILE A 55 17.15 0.00 -1.23
N SER A 56 17.90 -1.05 -1.54
CA SER A 56 19.10 -0.93 -2.35
C SER A 56 18.75 -0.63 -3.81
N ASN A 57 19.57 0.18 -4.47
CA ASN A 57 19.41 0.44 -5.90
C ASN A 57 19.52 -0.88 -6.69
N GLY A 58 18.57 -1.13 -7.59
CA GLY A 58 18.45 -2.38 -8.34
C GLY A 58 17.68 -3.49 -7.62
N SER A 59 17.13 -3.23 -6.43
CA SER A 59 16.17 -4.14 -5.77
C SER A 59 14.91 -4.32 -6.62
N VAL A 60 14.31 -5.49 -6.54
CA VAL A 60 13.09 -5.83 -7.27
C VAL A 60 11.90 -5.75 -6.33
N ILE A 61 10.81 -5.15 -6.80
CA ILE A 61 9.56 -5.07 -6.08
C ILE A 61 8.48 -5.74 -6.92
N ALA A 62 7.87 -6.80 -6.40
CA ALA A 62 6.80 -7.52 -7.07
C ALA A 62 5.42 -7.02 -6.59
N VAL A 63 4.59 -6.61 -7.52
CA VAL A 63 3.21 -6.17 -7.28
C VAL A 63 2.26 -7.24 -7.82
N ASN A 64 1.45 -7.81 -6.95
CA ASN A 64 0.46 -8.81 -7.33
C ASN A 64 -0.86 -8.14 -7.77
N ASN A 65 -1.66 -8.90 -8.51
CA ASN A 65 -2.98 -8.44 -8.91
C ASN A 65 -3.87 -8.15 -7.67
N GLY A 66 -4.49 -6.98 -7.66
CA GLY A 66 -5.30 -6.52 -6.54
C GLY A 66 -4.50 -5.94 -5.37
N GLN A 67 -3.23 -5.63 -5.62
CA GLN A 67 -2.37 -4.90 -4.70
C GLN A 67 -1.92 -3.57 -5.32
N CYS A 68 -1.64 -2.60 -4.48
CA CYS A 68 -0.95 -1.37 -4.85
C CYS A 68 0.29 -1.23 -3.97
N MET A 69 1.45 -1.13 -4.58
CA MET A 69 2.72 -0.86 -3.92
C MET A 69 2.90 0.65 -3.73
N MET A 70 3.45 1.04 -2.59
CA MET A 70 3.82 2.40 -2.26
C MET A 70 5.19 2.42 -1.59
N ILE A 71 6.08 3.29 -2.07
CA ILE A 71 7.36 3.55 -1.42
C ILE A 71 7.25 4.83 -0.61
N VAL A 72 7.63 4.74 0.64
CA VAL A 72 7.67 5.87 1.58
C VAL A 72 9.11 6.11 1.99
N GLU A 73 9.62 7.32 1.75
CA GLU A 73 10.96 7.76 2.14
C GLU A 73 10.83 8.88 3.16
N GLN A 74 11.38 8.69 4.36
CA GLN A 74 11.33 9.67 5.46
C GLN A 74 9.90 10.20 5.72
N GLY A 75 8.90 9.31 5.68
CA GLY A 75 7.50 9.66 5.87
C GLY A 75 6.81 10.29 4.65
N LYS A 76 7.49 10.43 3.51
CA LYS A 76 6.92 10.93 2.26
C LYS A 76 6.68 9.80 1.28
N VAL A 77 5.53 9.80 0.62
CA VAL A 77 5.28 8.91 -0.51
C VAL A 77 6.11 9.39 -1.70
N VAL A 78 6.99 8.54 -2.21
CA VAL A 78 7.88 8.85 -3.34
C VAL A 78 7.50 8.07 -4.59
N ASP A 79 6.95 6.86 -4.45
CA ASP A 79 6.51 6.04 -5.57
C ASP A 79 5.20 5.33 -5.28
N LEU A 80 4.41 5.08 -6.32
CA LEU A 80 3.16 4.32 -6.23
C LEU A 80 2.95 3.51 -7.51
N CYS A 81 2.69 2.21 -7.35
CA CYS A 81 2.39 1.31 -8.46
C CYS A 81 1.24 0.36 -8.13
N ALA A 82 0.17 0.42 -8.92
CA ALA A 82 -0.97 -0.49 -8.84
C ALA A 82 -1.08 -1.43 -10.06
N GLU A 83 -0.09 -1.42 -10.94
CA GLU A 83 -0.02 -2.33 -12.06
C GLU A 83 0.72 -3.61 -11.64
N PRO A 84 0.14 -4.80 -11.86
CA PRO A 84 0.82 -6.05 -11.54
C PRO A 84 2.10 -6.23 -12.36
N GLY A 85 3.15 -6.70 -11.72
CA GLY A 85 4.45 -6.92 -12.37
C GLY A 85 5.62 -6.86 -11.40
N GLU A 86 6.82 -7.00 -11.96
CA GLU A 86 8.08 -6.85 -11.24
C GLU A 86 8.75 -5.54 -11.68
N TYR A 87 9.11 -4.72 -10.71
CA TYR A 87 9.68 -3.39 -10.93
C TYR A 87 11.05 -3.32 -10.28
N THR A 88 12.03 -2.79 -11.01
CA THR A 88 13.36 -2.55 -10.47
C THR A 88 13.42 -1.15 -9.87
N TYR A 89 13.79 -1.06 -8.60
CA TYR A 89 13.98 0.22 -7.92
C TYR A 89 15.27 0.90 -8.41
N ASP A 90 15.14 2.12 -8.93
CA ASP A 90 16.24 2.95 -9.38
C ASP A 90 16.18 4.31 -8.70
N GLN A 91 17.14 4.57 -7.80
CA GLN A 91 17.23 5.82 -7.05
C GLN A 91 17.56 7.04 -7.93
N SER A 92 18.07 6.82 -9.14
CA SER A 92 18.40 7.89 -10.07
C SER A 92 17.23 8.35 -10.91
N SER A 93 16.13 7.60 -10.93
CA SER A 93 14.92 7.93 -11.68
C SER A 93 14.03 8.90 -10.92
N GLU A 94 13.26 9.70 -11.65
CA GLU A 94 12.23 10.55 -11.03
C GLU A 94 11.11 9.70 -10.45
N PRO A 95 10.47 10.17 -9.36
CA PRO A 95 9.32 9.49 -8.76
C PRO A 95 8.26 9.15 -9.80
N SER A 96 7.78 7.93 -9.80
CA SER A 96 6.82 7.43 -10.79
C SER A 96 5.47 7.10 -10.16
N LEU A 97 4.41 7.28 -10.94
CA LEU A 97 3.04 7.01 -10.55
C LEU A 97 2.39 6.08 -11.57
N PHE A 98 2.26 4.82 -11.22
CA PHE A 98 1.53 3.82 -12.00
C PHE A 98 0.19 3.54 -11.32
N THR A 99 -0.84 4.24 -11.73
CA THR A 99 -2.14 4.23 -11.03
C THR A 99 -2.99 2.99 -11.30
N GLY A 100 -2.67 2.19 -12.31
CA GLY A 100 -3.44 0.99 -12.65
C GLY A 100 -4.93 1.30 -12.80
N GLY A 101 -5.77 0.64 -12.01
CA GLY A 101 -7.21 0.88 -11.93
C GLY A 101 -7.66 1.93 -10.91
N LEU A 102 -6.73 2.67 -10.29
CA LEU A 102 -7.05 3.70 -9.29
C LEU A 102 -7.55 4.99 -9.95
N ASN A 103 -8.17 5.86 -9.15
CA ASN A 103 -8.59 7.18 -9.63
C ASN A 103 -7.36 8.07 -9.86
N LYS A 104 -6.95 8.18 -11.14
CA LYS A 104 -5.74 8.89 -11.56
C LYS A 104 -5.71 10.36 -11.11
N GLU A 105 -6.82 11.06 -11.25
CA GLU A 105 -6.88 12.49 -10.95
C GLU A 105 -6.66 12.80 -9.48
N SER A 106 -7.32 12.04 -8.60
CA SER A 106 -7.18 12.15 -7.15
C SER A 106 -5.75 11.82 -6.71
N VAL A 107 -5.21 10.68 -7.13
CA VAL A 107 -3.87 10.21 -6.78
C VAL A 107 -2.79 11.20 -7.23
N ILE A 108 -2.86 11.69 -8.48
CA ILE A 108 -1.91 12.67 -9.02
C ILE A 108 -2.01 14.00 -8.27
N ALA A 109 -3.21 14.47 -7.94
CA ALA A 109 -3.41 15.73 -7.23
C ALA A 109 -2.78 15.67 -5.83
N VAL A 110 -3.01 14.60 -5.09
CA VAL A 110 -2.44 14.39 -3.74
C VAL A 110 -0.93 14.27 -3.80
N PHE A 111 -0.40 13.49 -4.73
CA PHE A 111 1.04 13.31 -4.93
C PHE A 111 1.76 14.63 -5.25
N LYS A 112 1.21 15.43 -6.17
CA LYS A 112 1.74 16.77 -6.49
C LYS A 112 1.70 17.72 -5.29
N GLN A 113 0.65 17.64 -4.47
CA GLN A 113 0.51 18.45 -3.26
C GLN A 113 1.54 18.07 -2.20
N MET A 114 1.84 16.79 -2.04
CA MET A 114 2.85 16.29 -1.11
C MET A 114 4.27 16.66 -1.55
N GLY A 115 4.60 16.55 -2.84
CA GLY A 115 5.91 16.87 -3.40
C GLY A 115 6.35 18.34 -3.23
N ARG A 116 5.40 19.26 -3.05
CA ARG A 116 5.69 20.69 -2.89
C ARG A 116 6.06 21.12 -1.47
N ARG A 117 5.87 20.27 -0.47
CA ARG A 117 5.91 20.72 0.95
C ARG A 117 7.24 20.62 1.63
N PHE A 118 8.20 19.81 1.17
CA PHE A 118 9.45 19.63 1.92
C PHE A 118 10.67 19.35 1.02
N THR A 119 11.56 20.32 0.96
CA THR A 119 12.96 20.15 0.56
C THR A 119 13.79 20.32 1.83
N PHE A 120 14.10 19.25 2.53
CA PHE A 120 15.14 19.27 3.56
C PHE A 120 16.20 18.23 3.25
N GLY A 121 17.42 18.72 3.12
CA GLY A 121 18.58 17.92 2.82
C GLY A 121 19.12 17.19 4.05
N GLY A 122 19.84 16.15 3.78
CA GLY A 122 20.63 15.39 4.71
C GLY A 122 20.90 14.02 4.13
N ASP A 123 22.12 13.79 3.72
CA ASP A 123 22.61 12.55 3.14
C ASP A 123 22.95 11.51 4.22
N THR A 124 22.04 11.30 5.15
CA THR A 124 22.08 10.22 6.15
C THR A 124 21.08 9.17 5.75
N GLY A 125 21.45 7.89 5.85
CA GLY A 125 20.70 6.73 5.43
C GLY A 125 19.17 6.94 5.49
N LYS A 126 18.55 7.04 4.32
CA LYS A 126 17.14 7.41 4.21
C LYS A 126 16.30 6.24 4.66
N ASP A 127 15.42 6.45 5.63
CA ASP A 127 14.42 5.44 6.02
C ASP A 127 13.43 5.27 4.86
N GLN A 128 13.50 4.13 4.19
CA GLN A 128 12.68 3.76 3.04
C GLN A 128 11.86 2.53 3.36
N ARG A 129 10.57 2.60 3.13
CA ARG A 129 9.64 1.50 3.42
C ARG A 129 8.77 1.22 2.21
N VAL A 130 8.54 -0.06 1.95
CA VAL A 130 7.58 -0.52 0.94
C VAL A 130 6.32 -0.97 1.66
N TYR A 131 5.18 -0.41 1.28
CA TYR A 131 3.86 -0.83 1.75
C TYR A 131 3.04 -1.35 0.59
N PHE A 132 2.20 -2.33 0.88
CA PHE A 132 1.23 -2.88 -0.06
C PHE A 132 -0.17 -2.64 0.47
N PHE A 133 -1.06 -2.17 -0.40
CA PHE A 133 -2.46 -1.90 -0.10
C PHE A 133 -3.35 -2.87 -0.83
N ASN A 134 -4.38 -3.36 -0.16
CA ASN A 134 -5.40 -4.20 -0.77
C ASN A 134 -6.35 -3.32 -1.58
N THR A 135 -6.33 -3.47 -2.91
CA THR A 135 -7.21 -2.73 -3.83
C THR A 135 -8.38 -3.58 -4.34
N LYS A 136 -8.51 -4.81 -3.83
CA LYS A 136 -9.67 -5.67 -4.09
C LYS A 136 -10.90 -5.14 -3.37
N GLU A 137 -12.04 -5.62 -3.79
CA GLU A 137 -13.28 -5.36 -3.08
C GLU A 137 -13.33 -6.15 -1.77
N ILE A 138 -13.53 -5.46 -0.67
CA ILE A 138 -13.60 -6.01 0.67
C ILE A 138 -15.07 -6.22 1.00
N VAL A 139 -15.47 -7.47 0.96
CA VAL A 139 -16.85 -7.92 1.16
C VAL A 139 -17.08 -8.42 2.60
N GLY A 140 -18.31 -8.69 2.94
CA GLY A 140 -18.66 -9.31 4.22
C GLY A 140 -18.67 -8.33 5.41
N ASN A 141 -18.80 -7.02 5.15
CA ASN A 141 -18.89 -6.01 6.20
C ASN A 141 -20.35 -5.93 6.68
N LYS A 142 -20.61 -6.53 7.82
CA LYS A 142 -21.96 -6.60 8.40
C LYS A 142 -22.27 -5.37 9.24
N TYR A 143 -23.49 -4.89 9.13
CA TYR A 143 -24.01 -3.87 10.03
C TYR A 143 -25.39 -4.29 10.56
N GLY A 144 -25.75 -3.77 11.70
CA GLY A 144 -27.06 -4.05 12.26
C GLY A 144 -27.30 -3.39 13.62
N THR A 145 -28.53 -3.46 14.06
CA THR A 145 -28.90 -2.98 15.38
C THR A 145 -28.61 -4.06 16.43
N PRO A 146 -27.84 -3.76 17.49
CA PRO A 146 -27.52 -4.75 18.53
C PRO A 146 -28.76 -5.18 19.33
N SER A 147 -29.75 -4.27 19.46
CA SER A 147 -31.01 -4.51 20.12
C SER A 147 -32.17 -3.98 19.31
N GLU A 148 -33.38 -4.43 19.63
CA GLU A 148 -34.59 -3.92 19.01
C GLU A 148 -34.83 -2.44 19.37
N ILE A 149 -35.09 -1.62 18.35
CA ILE A 149 -35.39 -0.21 18.50
C ILE A 149 -36.91 -0.04 18.54
N PRO A 150 -37.48 0.52 19.63
CA PRO A 150 -38.90 0.80 19.69
C PRO A 150 -39.26 1.91 18.70
N PHE A 151 -40.25 1.63 17.86
CA PHE A 151 -40.75 2.56 16.85
C PHE A 151 -42.27 2.71 16.99
N LYS A 152 -42.72 3.97 17.05
CA LYS A 152 -44.15 4.27 17.18
C LYS A 152 -44.66 4.93 15.90
N VAL A 153 -45.62 4.28 15.28
CA VAL A 153 -46.34 4.82 14.14
C VAL A 153 -47.66 5.41 14.61
N VAL A 154 -47.94 6.62 14.19
CA VAL A 154 -49.20 7.31 14.45
C VAL A 154 -49.73 7.77 13.10
N ASP A 155 -50.88 7.23 12.69
CA ASP A 155 -51.58 7.67 11.51
C ASP A 155 -52.65 8.70 11.97
N ALA A 156 -52.50 9.94 11.49
CA ALA A 156 -53.36 11.04 11.86
C ALA A 156 -54.78 10.91 11.26
N ASP A 157 -54.90 10.29 10.12
CA ASP A 157 -56.18 10.20 9.38
C ASP A 157 -57.12 9.13 9.95
N THR A 158 -56.48 8.00 10.35
CA THR A 158 -57.24 6.86 10.92
C THR A 158 -57.22 6.82 12.43
N GLY A 159 -56.39 7.65 13.08
CA GLY A 159 -56.15 7.62 14.53
C GLY A 159 -55.42 6.39 15.05
N LEU A 160 -54.86 5.58 14.15
CA LEU A 160 -54.14 4.34 14.49
C LEU A 160 -52.86 4.66 15.18
N LYS A 161 -52.60 4.05 16.34
CA LYS A 161 -51.37 4.10 17.09
C LYS A 161 -50.79 2.70 17.20
N LEU A 162 -49.67 2.46 16.52
CA LEU A 162 -49.00 1.18 16.54
C LEU A 162 -47.59 1.32 17.13
N SER A 163 -47.24 0.46 18.07
CA SER A 163 -45.88 0.36 18.60
C SER A 163 -45.26 -0.93 18.10
N VAL A 164 -44.16 -0.80 17.38
CA VAL A 164 -43.43 -1.93 16.82
C VAL A 164 -41.97 -1.90 17.31
N ARG A 165 -41.32 -3.01 17.25
CA ARG A 165 -39.88 -3.13 17.49
C ARG A 165 -39.22 -3.49 16.20
N ILE A 166 -38.20 -2.71 15.83
CA ILE A 166 -37.54 -2.82 14.53
C ILE A 166 -36.12 -3.35 14.77
N ARG A 167 -35.71 -4.31 13.95
CA ARG A 167 -34.33 -4.71 13.77
C ARG A 167 -33.92 -4.44 12.33
N CYS A 168 -32.70 -3.93 12.17
CA CYS A 168 -32.09 -3.73 10.85
C CYS A 168 -30.76 -4.48 10.83
N PHE A 169 -30.50 -5.17 9.76
CA PHE A 169 -29.20 -5.78 9.47
C PHE A 169 -28.94 -5.78 7.97
N GLY A 170 -27.68 -5.76 7.61
CA GLY A 170 -27.26 -5.79 6.21
C GLY A 170 -25.78 -6.03 6.08
N GLU A 171 -25.32 -5.99 4.86
CA GLU A 171 -23.92 -6.18 4.49
C GLU A 171 -23.57 -5.17 3.41
N TYR A 172 -22.33 -4.69 3.43
CA TYR A 172 -21.79 -3.78 2.43
C TYR A 172 -20.39 -4.21 2.01
N SER A 173 -19.94 -3.74 0.87
CA SER A 173 -18.57 -3.86 0.39
C SER A 173 -17.95 -2.49 0.17
N TYR A 174 -16.63 -2.44 0.21
CA TYR A 174 -15.86 -1.24 -0.12
C TYR A 174 -14.49 -1.64 -0.68
N LYS A 175 -13.81 -0.70 -1.32
CA LYS A 175 -12.44 -0.85 -1.78
C LYS A 175 -11.64 0.42 -1.55
N ILE A 176 -10.32 0.28 -1.41
CA ILE A 176 -9.41 1.43 -1.36
C ILE A 176 -9.21 1.93 -2.79
N VAL A 177 -9.67 3.13 -3.07
CA VAL A 177 -9.55 3.78 -4.39
C VAL A 177 -8.42 4.80 -4.43
N ASP A 178 -7.98 5.27 -3.27
CA ASP A 178 -6.85 6.20 -3.12
C ASP A 178 -5.95 5.76 -1.95
N PRO A 179 -4.92 4.95 -2.24
CA PRO A 179 -3.98 4.46 -1.24
C PRO A 179 -3.19 5.57 -0.54
N ILE A 180 -2.94 6.70 -1.23
CA ILE A 180 -2.18 7.81 -0.64
C ILE A 180 -2.99 8.50 0.44
N LEU A 181 -4.26 8.81 0.15
CA LEU A 181 -5.16 9.39 1.15
C LEU A 181 -5.40 8.43 2.32
N PHE A 182 -5.55 7.14 2.03
CA PHE A 182 -5.69 6.12 3.05
C PHE A 182 -4.44 6.06 3.95
N TYR A 183 -3.25 6.04 3.37
CA TYR A 183 -2.00 6.06 4.13
C TYR A 183 -1.89 7.31 5.00
N THR A 184 -2.07 8.49 4.41
CA THR A 184 -1.88 9.78 5.10
C THR A 184 -2.86 10.01 6.23
N ASN A 185 -4.12 9.61 6.06
CA ASN A 185 -5.18 9.94 7.00
C ASN A 185 -5.51 8.83 7.99
N VAL A 186 -5.17 7.58 7.66
CA VAL A 186 -5.62 6.41 8.42
C VAL A 186 -4.45 5.52 8.85
N ALA A 187 -3.64 5.05 7.91
CA ALA A 187 -2.69 3.97 8.14
C ALA A 187 -1.24 4.42 8.36
N GLY A 188 -0.92 5.71 8.21
CA GLY A 188 0.47 6.22 8.21
C GLY A 188 1.25 6.00 9.50
N ASN A 189 0.59 5.68 10.61
CA ASN A 189 1.22 5.38 11.90
C ASN A 189 1.30 3.86 12.20
N ALA A 190 0.78 3.01 11.32
CA ALA A 190 0.91 1.56 11.47
C ALA A 190 2.33 1.12 11.09
N SER A 191 2.95 0.29 11.91
CA SER A 191 4.32 -0.18 11.68
C SER A 191 4.38 -1.25 10.60
N ASP A 192 3.57 -2.29 10.71
CA ASP A 192 3.68 -3.49 9.88
C ASP A 192 2.41 -3.78 9.09
N SER A 193 1.23 -3.68 9.70
CA SER A 193 -0.05 -3.90 9.04
C SER A 193 -1.14 -2.98 9.58
N TYR A 194 -2.16 -2.76 8.77
CA TYR A 194 -3.41 -2.13 9.15
C TYR A 194 -4.57 -3.02 8.74
N GLU A 195 -5.33 -3.43 9.73
CA GLU A 195 -6.45 -4.34 9.55
C GLU A 195 -7.78 -3.62 9.79
N ARG A 196 -8.85 -4.09 9.16
CA ARG A 196 -10.20 -3.63 9.51
C ARG A 196 -10.58 -4.19 10.89
N SER A 197 -11.18 -3.38 11.70
CA SER A 197 -11.78 -3.77 12.99
C SER A 197 -13.15 -4.39 12.79
#